data_9fec7a2c9db2f69bab7eb858593fae44
#
_entry.id   9fec7a2c9db2f69bab7eb858593fae44
#
_cell.length_a   1.000
_cell.length_b   1.000
_cell.length_c   1.000
_cell.angle_alpha   90.00
_cell.angle_beta   90.00
_cell.angle_gamma   90.00
#
_symmetry.space_group_name_H-M   'P 1'
#
loop_
_entity.id
_entity.type
_entity.pdbx_description
1 polymer ?
#
loop_
_entity_poly.entity_id
_entity_poly.type
_entity_poly.pdbx_seq_one_letter_code
_entity_poly.pdbx_strand_id
1 'polypeptide(L)'
;MWRESWRRWRPDGAVTGAQVDDAARAVIRDAGLADYFVHRTGHSIDRDLHGSGPHIDNFETEDARVLVPGVGFSIEPGVYLPERFGMRSEINVYIDTAGPEVNPPRPQDELFLV
;
A
#
# COMPACT_ATOMS: atom_id res chain seq x y z
N MET A 1 -8.93 2.41 -10.91
CA MET A 1 -7.48 2.49 -10.67
C MET A 1 -7.03 1.49 -9.63
N TRP A 2 -7.43 1.58 -8.40
CA TRP A 2 -7.14 0.59 -7.35
C TRP A 2 -7.73 -0.80 -7.64
N ARG A 3 -8.94 -0.86 -8.20
CA ARG A 3 -9.63 -2.11 -8.51
C ARG A 3 -9.01 -2.90 -9.67
N GLU A 4 -8.30 -2.26 -10.57
CA GLU A 4 -7.68 -2.92 -11.72
C GLU A 4 -6.34 -3.57 -11.40
N SER A 5 -5.55 -2.95 -10.53
CA SER A 5 -4.29 -3.54 -10.06
C SER A 5 -4.52 -4.82 -9.25
N TRP A 6 -5.61 -4.89 -8.49
CA TRP A 6 -5.97 -6.07 -7.70
C TRP A 6 -6.57 -7.21 -8.52
N ARG A 7 -7.14 -6.95 -9.70
CA ARG A 7 -7.64 -7.99 -10.61
C ARG A 7 -6.52 -8.84 -11.22
N ARG A 8 -5.28 -8.39 -11.13
CA ARG A 8 -4.10 -9.14 -11.57
C ARG A 8 -3.52 -10.03 -10.47
N TRP A 9 -4.02 -9.89 -9.24
CA TRP A 9 -3.57 -10.77 -8.17
C TRP A 9 -4.00 -12.20 -8.50
N ARG A 10 -3.00 -13.07 -8.62
CA ARG A 10 -3.21 -14.50 -8.85
C ARG A 10 -2.80 -15.26 -7.61
N PRO A 11 -3.62 -16.19 -7.11
CA PRO A 11 -3.26 -17.03 -5.96
C PRO A 11 -1.96 -17.82 -6.15
N ASP A 12 -1.59 -18.05 -7.40
CA ASP A 12 -0.35 -18.71 -7.84
C ASP A 12 0.80 -17.75 -8.15
N GLY A 13 0.54 -16.44 -8.15
CA GLY A 13 1.52 -15.41 -8.37
C GLY A 13 2.18 -14.98 -7.07
N ALA A 14 3.49 -15.22 -6.95
CA ALA A 14 4.28 -14.79 -5.80
C ALA A 14 4.45 -13.24 -5.80
N VAL A 15 3.46 -12.53 -5.31
CA VAL A 15 3.54 -11.06 -5.15
C VAL A 15 4.24 -10.74 -3.85
N THR A 16 5.26 -9.89 -3.92
CA THR A 16 6.02 -9.43 -2.76
C THR A 16 5.58 -8.05 -2.29
N GLY A 17 5.92 -7.72 -1.05
CA GLY A 17 5.69 -6.38 -0.52
C GLY A 17 6.36 -5.29 -1.36
N ALA A 18 7.59 -5.53 -1.82
CA ALA A 18 8.31 -4.60 -2.69
C ALA A 18 7.58 -4.35 -4.02
N GLN A 19 7.00 -5.37 -4.64
CA GLN A 19 6.26 -5.22 -5.90
C GLN A 19 5.00 -4.37 -5.74
N VAL A 20 4.31 -4.46 -4.60
CA VAL A 20 3.14 -3.62 -4.31
C VAL A 20 3.56 -2.17 -4.08
N ASP A 21 4.65 -1.94 -3.36
CA ASP A 21 5.23 -0.60 -3.20
C ASP A 21 5.59 0.01 -4.57
N ASP A 22 6.26 -0.75 -5.44
CA ASP A 22 6.60 -0.30 -6.79
C ASP A 22 5.37 0.13 -7.59
N ALA A 23 4.25 -0.59 -7.45
CA ALA A 23 3.01 -0.26 -8.15
C ALA A 23 2.41 1.07 -7.67
N ALA A 24 2.38 1.31 -6.37
CA ALA A 24 1.91 2.59 -5.81
C ALA A 24 2.85 3.73 -6.18
N ARG A 25 4.14 3.49 -6.06
CA ARG A 25 5.18 4.48 -6.39
C ARG A 25 5.17 4.88 -7.85
N ALA A 26 4.88 3.94 -8.75
CA ALA A 26 4.75 4.20 -10.17
C ALA A 26 3.61 5.17 -10.48
N VAL A 27 2.46 5.03 -9.84
CA VAL A 27 1.32 5.95 -10.01
C VAL A 27 1.70 7.38 -9.61
N ILE A 28 2.38 7.52 -8.48
CA ILE A 28 2.82 8.84 -7.97
C ILE A 28 3.90 9.44 -8.87
N ARG A 29 4.84 8.63 -9.33
CA ARG A 29 5.88 9.05 -10.29
C ARG A 29 5.26 9.54 -11.60
N ASP A 30 4.30 8.81 -12.14
CA ASP A 30 3.66 9.15 -13.42
C ASP A 30 2.82 10.44 -13.31
N ALA A 31 2.41 10.82 -12.10
CA ALA A 31 1.81 12.12 -11.80
C ALA A 31 2.83 13.26 -11.60
N GLY A 32 4.13 12.98 -11.72
CA GLY A 32 5.19 13.98 -11.53
C GLY A 32 5.52 14.29 -10.07
N LEU A 33 5.13 13.44 -9.13
CA LEU A 33 5.22 13.67 -7.69
C LEU A 33 6.20 12.73 -6.98
N ALA A 34 7.06 12.03 -7.71
CA ALA A 34 7.98 11.02 -7.15
C ALA A 34 8.85 11.57 -6.00
N ASP A 35 9.37 12.79 -6.14
CA ASP A 35 10.27 13.41 -5.15
C ASP A 35 9.56 13.71 -3.82
N TYR A 36 8.26 13.72 -3.80
CA TYR A 36 7.44 14.04 -2.63
C TYR A 36 6.90 12.82 -1.90
N PHE A 37 7.12 11.62 -2.41
CA PHE A 37 6.77 10.36 -1.75
C PHE A 37 8.02 9.76 -1.08
N VAL A 38 8.20 10.08 0.19
CA VAL A 38 9.46 9.91 0.93
C VAL A 38 9.41 8.83 2.01
N HIS A 39 8.46 7.90 1.90
CA HIS A 39 8.38 6.72 2.77
C HIS A 39 7.83 5.51 2.01
N ARG A 40 7.90 4.34 2.59
CA ARG A 40 7.30 3.11 2.06
C ARG A 40 5.79 3.23 1.93
N THR A 41 5.18 2.44 1.08
CA THR A 41 3.72 2.45 0.86
C THR A 41 2.94 1.92 2.05
N GLY A 42 3.51 1.00 2.84
CA GLY A 42 2.81 0.47 3.99
C GLY A 42 3.66 -0.46 4.85
N HIS A 43 3.07 -0.91 5.93
CA HIS A 43 3.72 -1.78 6.90
C HIS A 43 2.84 -2.97 7.27
N SER A 44 3.47 -4.03 7.74
CA SER A 44 2.77 -5.18 8.30
C SER A 44 1.91 -4.78 9.50
N ILE A 45 0.74 -5.35 9.58
CA ILE A 45 -0.16 -5.27 10.73
C ILE A 45 -0.49 -6.70 11.18
N ASP A 46 -0.26 -6.99 12.44
CA ASP A 46 -0.66 -8.24 13.08
C ASP A 46 -1.24 -7.96 14.46
N ARG A 47 -0.79 -8.63 15.51
CA ARG A 47 -1.17 -8.27 16.88
C ARG A 47 -0.67 -6.88 17.28
N ASP A 48 0.43 -6.47 16.67
CA ASP A 48 1.01 -5.15 16.84
C ASP A 48 0.68 -4.28 15.62
N LEU A 49 0.56 -2.99 15.84
CA LEU A 49 0.29 -2.02 14.78
C LEU A 49 1.36 -2.05 13.69
N HIS A 50 2.63 -2.20 14.08
CA HIS A 50 3.73 -2.50 13.18
C HIS A 50 4.16 -3.95 13.43
N GLY A 51 3.63 -4.84 12.59
CA GLY A 51 3.82 -6.27 12.75
C GLY A 51 5.16 -6.78 12.20
N SER A 52 5.34 -8.08 12.31
CA SER A 52 6.55 -8.78 11.87
C SER A 52 6.44 -9.43 10.49
N GLY A 53 5.27 -9.36 9.87
CA GLY A 53 5.02 -9.86 8.53
C GLY A 53 5.61 -8.97 7.43
N PRO A 54 5.31 -9.27 6.16
CA PRO A 54 5.79 -8.48 5.03
C PRO A 54 5.34 -7.02 5.11
N HIS A 55 6.27 -6.10 4.89
CA HIS A 55 5.97 -4.69 4.67
C HIS A 55 5.78 -4.41 3.19
N ILE A 56 5.07 -3.35 2.87
CA ILE A 56 4.91 -2.86 1.51
C ILE A 56 6.00 -1.81 1.28
N ASP A 57 7.18 -2.29 0.96
CA ASP A 57 8.40 -1.49 0.99
C ASP A 57 9.39 -1.92 -0.11
N ASN A 58 9.77 -0.99 -0.95
CA ASN A 58 10.93 -1.01 -1.82
C ASN A 58 11.58 0.39 -1.86
N PHE A 59 11.54 1.08 -0.74
CA PHE A 59 12.08 2.42 -0.56
C PHE A 59 13.10 2.47 0.57
N GLU A 60 12.69 2.13 1.78
CA GLU A 60 13.58 2.06 2.94
C GLU A 60 14.39 0.75 2.90
N THR A 61 13.71 -0.35 2.61
CA THR A 61 14.30 -1.67 2.36
C THR A 61 13.52 -2.35 1.23
N GLU A 62 14.12 -3.33 0.58
CA GLU A 62 13.41 -4.19 -0.35
C GLU A 62 12.77 -5.36 0.41
N ASP A 63 11.45 -5.32 0.62
CA ASP A 63 10.76 -6.44 1.24
C ASP A 63 10.36 -7.48 0.19
N ALA A 64 11.23 -8.46 0.01
CA ALA A 64 11.06 -9.55 -0.96
C ALA A 64 10.17 -10.68 -0.45
N ARG A 65 9.57 -10.55 0.74
CA ARG A 65 8.68 -11.57 1.29
C ARG A 65 7.35 -11.58 0.53
N VAL A 66 6.86 -12.78 0.29
CA VAL A 66 5.62 -13.01 -0.45
C VAL A 66 4.41 -12.73 0.44
N LEU A 67 3.41 -12.07 -0.13
CA LEU A 67 2.13 -11.83 0.51
C LEU A 67 1.28 -13.10 0.44
N VAL A 68 1.34 -13.89 1.49
CA VAL A 68 0.61 -15.16 1.61
C VAL A 68 -0.71 -14.98 2.37
N PRO A 69 -1.68 -15.90 2.26
CA PRO A 69 -2.87 -15.86 3.09
C PRO A 69 -2.54 -15.77 4.59
N GLY A 70 -3.25 -14.92 5.30
CA GLY A 70 -3.05 -14.66 6.73
C GLY A 70 -2.24 -13.41 7.04
N VAL A 71 -1.61 -12.75 6.07
CA VAL A 71 -0.90 -11.49 6.30
C VAL A 71 -1.84 -10.28 6.21
N GLY A 72 -1.60 -9.30 7.06
CA GLY A 72 -2.26 -8.00 7.03
C GLY A 72 -1.23 -6.88 6.91
N PHE A 73 -1.61 -5.81 6.25
CA PHE A 73 -0.74 -4.64 6.06
C PHE A 73 -1.54 -3.37 5.75
N SER A 74 -0.91 -2.22 5.96
CA SER A 74 -1.45 -0.94 5.52
C SER A 74 -1.06 -0.65 4.07
N ILE A 75 -1.87 0.18 3.41
CA ILE A 75 -1.56 0.83 2.14
C ILE A 75 -1.79 2.31 2.37
N GLU A 76 -0.73 3.07 2.51
CA GLU A 76 -0.78 4.46 2.96
C GLU A 76 0.18 5.38 2.20
N PRO A 77 0.12 5.39 0.86
CA PRO A 77 0.96 6.28 0.08
C PRO A 77 0.61 7.74 0.38
N GLY A 78 1.62 8.60 0.34
CA GLY A 78 1.45 10.02 0.60
C GLY A 78 2.42 10.88 -0.19
N VAL A 79 2.04 12.12 -0.40
CA VAL A 79 2.87 13.14 -1.00
C VAL A 79 2.92 14.36 -0.10
N TYR A 80 4.12 14.92 0.05
CA TYR A 80 4.36 16.00 1.01
C TYR A 80 5.12 17.12 0.30
N LEU A 81 4.38 18.18 -0.07
CA LEU A 81 4.93 19.34 -0.77
C LEU A 81 5.43 20.35 0.28
N PRO A 82 6.76 20.58 0.37
CA PRO A 82 7.31 21.45 1.41
C PRO A 82 6.65 22.84 1.43
N GLU A 83 6.34 23.32 2.63
CA GLU A 83 5.72 24.63 2.89
C GLU A 83 4.35 24.85 2.22
N ARG A 84 3.74 23.80 1.68
CA ARG A 84 2.43 23.88 1.02
C ARG A 84 1.40 23.01 1.72
N PHE A 85 1.45 21.72 1.49
CA PHE A 85 0.56 20.75 2.14
C PHE A 85 1.11 19.32 1.98
N GLY A 86 0.57 18.41 2.74
CA GLY A 86 0.75 16.98 2.57
C GLY A 86 -0.61 16.29 2.46
N MET A 87 -0.64 15.18 1.78
CA MET A 87 -1.82 14.31 1.68
C MET A 87 -1.39 12.85 1.72
N ARG A 88 -2.04 12.09 2.58
CA ARG A 88 -1.90 10.64 2.68
C ARG A 88 -3.29 10.01 2.69
N SER A 89 -3.47 8.97 1.91
CA SER A 89 -4.64 8.10 2.01
C SER A 89 -4.22 6.78 2.62
N GLU A 90 -5.12 6.15 3.37
CA GLU A 90 -4.80 4.91 4.07
C GLU A 90 -5.96 3.94 4.03
N ILE A 91 -5.67 2.71 3.70
CA ILE A 91 -6.54 1.54 3.84
C ILE A 91 -5.74 0.40 4.46
N ASN A 92 -6.43 -0.58 5.01
CA ASN A 92 -5.82 -1.83 5.44
C ASN A 92 -6.22 -2.95 4.51
N VAL A 93 -5.32 -3.91 4.34
CA VAL A 93 -5.55 -5.09 3.52
C VAL A 93 -5.20 -6.34 4.32
N TYR A 94 -6.07 -7.33 4.24
CA TYR A 94 -5.83 -8.67 4.72
C TYR A 94 -5.87 -9.63 3.55
N ILE A 95 -4.90 -10.52 3.45
CA ILE A 95 -4.89 -11.55 2.41
C ILE A 95 -5.63 -12.78 2.94
N ASP A 96 -6.80 -13.01 2.40
CA ASP A 96 -7.57 -14.23 2.62
C ASP A 96 -7.25 -15.28 1.54
N THR A 97 -7.70 -16.50 1.73
CA THR A 97 -7.53 -17.58 0.76
C THR A 97 -8.21 -17.29 -0.58
N ALA A 98 -9.24 -16.44 -0.58
CA ALA A 98 -9.94 -15.98 -1.79
C ALA A 98 -9.33 -14.73 -2.43
N GLY A 99 -8.36 -14.10 -1.79
CA GLY A 99 -7.70 -12.89 -2.26
C GLY A 99 -7.66 -11.76 -1.24
N PRO A 100 -7.25 -10.57 -1.67
CA PRO A 100 -7.17 -9.41 -0.78
C PRO A 100 -8.54 -8.92 -0.34
N GLU A 101 -8.68 -8.70 0.93
CA GLU A 101 -9.83 -8.09 1.58
C GLU A 101 -9.44 -6.69 2.06
N VAL A 102 -10.14 -5.67 1.58
CA VAL A 102 -9.83 -4.26 1.82
C VAL A 102 -10.75 -3.68 2.89
N ASN A 103 -10.16 -2.99 3.85
CA ASN A 103 -10.88 -2.30 4.90
C ASN A 103 -10.41 -0.83 5.00
N PRO A 104 -11.31 0.17 4.92
CA PRO A 104 -12.76 0.03 4.70
C PRO A 104 -13.07 -0.49 3.29
N PRO A 105 -14.20 -1.19 3.09
CA PRO A 105 -14.55 -1.76 1.79
C PRO A 105 -14.88 -0.71 0.72
N ARG A 106 -15.13 0.51 1.16
CA ARG A 106 -15.25 1.70 0.31
C ARG A 106 -14.23 2.73 0.76
N PRO A 107 -13.11 2.89 0.04
CA PRO A 107 -12.18 3.98 0.31
C PRO A 107 -12.86 5.35 0.22
N GLN A 108 -12.39 6.27 1.04
CA GLN A 108 -12.80 7.67 0.97
C GLN A 108 -12.38 8.26 -0.37
N ASP A 109 -13.27 8.94 -1.05
CA ASP A 109 -13.06 9.57 -2.36
C ASP A 109 -13.20 11.11 -2.32
N GLU A 110 -13.65 11.65 -1.19
CA GLU A 110 -13.80 13.08 -0.96
C GLU A 110 -13.16 13.51 0.35
N LEU A 111 -12.73 14.77 0.42
CA LEU A 111 -12.27 15.39 1.66
C LEU A 111 -13.45 15.83 2.50
N PHE A 112 -13.42 15.51 3.79
CA PHE A 112 -14.36 16.11 4.74
C PHE A 112 -13.87 17.52 5.10
N LEU A 113 -14.66 18.51 4.74
CA LEU A 113 -14.39 19.90 5.10
C LEU A 113 -14.91 20.18 6.50
N VAL A 114 -14.06 20.78 7.32
CA VAL A 114 -14.37 21.21 8.68
C VAL A 114 -14.44 22.73 8.79
#